data_7d98dee5ecadae754f25b47c23731ab1
#
_entry.id   7d98dee5ecadae754f25b47c23731ab1
#
_cell.length_a   1.000
_cell.length_b   1.000
_cell.length_c   1.000
_cell.angle_alpha   90.00
_cell.angle_beta   90.00
_cell.angle_gamma   90.00
#
_symmetry.space_group_name_H-M   'P 1'
#
loop_
_entity.id
_entity.type
_entity.pdbx_description
1 polymer ?
#
loop_
_entity_poly.entity_id
_entity_poly.type
_entity_poly.pdbx_seq_one_letter_code
_entity_poly.pdbx_strand_id
1 'polypeptide(L)'
;SLSLEPEPTLHSDTPAPRRLPGEARIRVHQAGVCDTDLQLARGYMGFKGVPGHEFVGEVVEADSEHLVGQRVVGDINAGCGECADCLSEHLAGHHCSRRSVLGILGRSGAFAEELCLPERCLVTVPLGVRDEAAVFAEPLAAALHVLDELPQGFRAADTLAAPAVGLGDGKLGLLIAAALAGSGLHVALIGHHESKLALLPQLCEPSRVRGHLEQELDSDPRLVEALAGAPLVVEATGSANALQRAFTLVRPRGTIVLKTTVADPLSLDLAPVVINELKLVGSRCGDMRRAIAVLERGDVVPHPLIQARYPLQQADKALEHAGRRGVLKVLIEHLAS
;
A
#
# COMPACT_ATOMS: atom_id res chain seq x y z
N SER A 1 -2.59 -15.75 -17.99
CA SER A 1 -2.67 -15.42 -16.55
C SER A 1 -1.76 -16.30 -15.70
N LEU A 2 -1.48 -15.83 -14.48
CA LEU A 2 -0.89 -16.66 -13.41
C LEU A 2 -1.98 -16.95 -12.37
N SER A 3 -2.22 -18.22 -12.02
CA SER A 3 -3.17 -18.59 -10.96
C SER A 3 -2.46 -19.28 -9.77
N LEU A 4 -3.14 -19.30 -8.62
CA LEU A 4 -2.74 -20.03 -7.41
C LEU A 4 -3.70 -21.23 -7.19
N GLU A 5 -3.36 -22.40 -7.79
CA GLU A 5 -4.18 -23.63 -7.71
C GLU A 5 -3.32 -24.90 -7.76
N PRO A 6 -2.86 -25.44 -6.68
CA PRO A 6 -2.55 -24.87 -5.37
C PRO A 6 -1.23 -24.06 -5.36
N GLU A 7 -0.41 -24.19 -6.39
CA GLU A 7 0.87 -23.48 -6.57
C GLU A 7 0.78 -22.46 -7.71
N PRO A 8 1.65 -21.45 -7.75
CA PRO A 8 1.70 -20.49 -8.86
C PRO A 8 1.84 -21.20 -10.20
N THR A 9 0.84 -21.12 -11.05
CA THR A 9 0.80 -21.77 -12.37
C THR A 9 0.48 -20.76 -13.47
N LEU A 10 1.32 -20.72 -14.51
CA LEU A 10 1.07 -19.91 -15.71
C LEU A 10 0.15 -20.63 -16.68
N HIS A 11 -0.86 -19.92 -17.16
CA HIS A 11 -1.81 -20.38 -18.18
C HIS A 11 -1.72 -19.48 -19.41
N SER A 12 -1.48 -20.09 -20.59
CA SER A 12 -1.44 -19.39 -21.90
C SER A 12 -2.84 -19.13 -22.47
N ASP A 13 -3.80 -19.99 -22.16
CA ASP A 13 -5.11 -20.03 -22.81
C ASP A 13 -6.25 -19.64 -21.85
N THR A 14 -5.99 -18.71 -20.94
CA THR A 14 -7.03 -18.19 -20.03
C THR A 14 -8.05 -17.39 -20.84
N PRO A 15 -9.34 -17.77 -20.83
CA PRO A 15 -10.37 -16.98 -21.51
C PRO A 15 -10.48 -15.60 -20.86
N ALA A 16 -10.84 -14.60 -21.66
CA ALA A 16 -11.12 -13.25 -21.17
C ALA A 16 -12.18 -13.31 -20.04
N PRO A 17 -12.01 -12.53 -18.95
CA PRO A 17 -12.96 -12.56 -17.86
C PRO A 17 -14.34 -12.07 -18.33
N ARG A 18 -15.40 -12.76 -17.87
CA ARG A 18 -16.76 -12.36 -18.17
C ARG A 18 -17.13 -11.12 -17.37
N ARG A 19 -17.40 -10.01 -18.05
CA ARG A 19 -17.92 -8.78 -17.48
C ARG A 19 -19.38 -8.97 -16.98
N LEU A 20 -19.69 -8.47 -15.81
CA LEU A 20 -21.06 -8.39 -15.29
C LEU A 20 -21.60 -6.95 -15.49
N PRO A 21 -22.94 -6.74 -15.50
CA PRO A 21 -23.52 -5.41 -15.55
C PRO A 21 -22.97 -4.52 -14.41
N GLY A 22 -22.63 -3.27 -14.73
CA GLY A 22 -21.99 -2.33 -13.79
C GLY A 22 -20.50 -2.56 -13.56
N GLU A 23 -19.88 -3.50 -14.27
CA GLU A 23 -18.43 -3.69 -14.28
C GLU A 23 -17.80 -3.16 -15.57
N ALA A 24 -16.53 -2.82 -15.50
CA ALA A 24 -15.68 -2.62 -16.68
C ALA A 24 -14.72 -3.80 -16.83
N ARG A 25 -14.39 -4.13 -18.09
CA ARG A 25 -13.28 -5.00 -18.46
C ARG A 25 -12.08 -4.13 -18.80
N ILE A 26 -10.97 -4.42 -18.17
CA ILE A 26 -9.75 -3.62 -18.20
C ILE A 26 -8.62 -4.47 -18.74
N ARG A 27 -7.93 -3.98 -19.79
CA ARG A 27 -6.65 -4.52 -20.24
C ARG A 27 -5.57 -4.00 -19.31
N VAL A 28 -4.85 -4.89 -18.64
CA VAL A 28 -3.78 -4.52 -17.71
C VAL A 28 -2.53 -4.12 -18.51
N HIS A 29 -1.94 -2.98 -18.17
CA HIS A 29 -0.64 -2.54 -18.70
C HIS A 29 0.49 -3.00 -17.78
N GLN A 30 0.36 -2.73 -16.50
CA GLN A 30 1.34 -3.11 -15.48
C GLN A 30 0.63 -3.55 -14.20
N ALA A 31 1.21 -4.52 -13.52
CA ALA A 31 0.79 -4.94 -12.18
C ALA A 31 1.99 -4.97 -11.23
N GLY A 32 1.79 -4.54 -9.99
CA GLY A 32 2.79 -4.58 -8.93
C GLY A 32 2.67 -5.83 -8.07
N VAL A 33 3.81 -6.43 -7.71
CA VAL A 33 3.84 -7.54 -6.75
C VAL A 33 3.89 -7.00 -5.34
N CYS A 34 2.91 -7.40 -4.53
CA CYS A 34 2.78 -7.07 -3.11
C CYS A 34 3.18 -8.25 -2.21
N ASP A 35 3.49 -7.98 -0.94
CA ASP A 35 3.73 -9.04 0.05
C ASP A 35 2.49 -9.89 0.30
N THR A 36 1.30 -9.31 0.14
CA THR A 36 0.04 -10.07 0.20
C THR A 36 -0.01 -11.16 -0.86
N ASP A 37 0.44 -10.90 -2.10
CA ASP A 37 0.48 -11.92 -3.16
C ASP A 37 1.40 -13.08 -2.80
N LEU A 38 2.54 -12.77 -2.14
CA LEU A 38 3.47 -13.79 -1.64
C LEU A 38 2.88 -14.62 -0.50
N GLN A 39 2.08 -14.00 0.37
CA GLN A 39 1.37 -14.72 1.44
C GLN A 39 0.25 -15.61 0.87
N LEU A 40 -0.50 -15.11 -0.13
CA LEU A 40 -1.52 -15.88 -0.84
C LEU A 40 -0.91 -17.11 -1.52
N ALA A 41 0.25 -16.95 -2.17
CA ALA A 41 1.00 -18.06 -2.78
C ALA A 41 1.47 -19.12 -1.74
N ARG A 42 1.57 -18.75 -0.46
CA ARG A 42 1.85 -19.66 0.66
C ARG A 42 0.59 -20.22 1.32
N GLY A 43 -0.59 -19.99 0.74
CA GLY A 43 -1.87 -20.50 1.23
C GLY A 43 -2.62 -19.57 2.21
N TYR A 44 -2.19 -18.32 2.40
CA TYR A 44 -2.91 -17.36 3.22
C TYR A 44 -4.35 -17.19 2.73
N MET A 45 -5.33 -17.17 3.63
CA MET A 45 -6.78 -17.09 3.37
C MET A 45 -7.37 -18.19 2.47
N GLY A 46 -6.58 -19.20 2.06
CA GLY A 46 -7.05 -20.25 1.14
C GLY A 46 -7.50 -19.72 -0.23
N PHE A 47 -6.98 -18.57 -0.66
CA PHE A 47 -7.33 -17.96 -1.94
C PHE A 47 -6.92 -18.87 -3.11
N LYS A 48 -7.83 -19.00 -4.06
CA LYS A 48 -7.62 -19.70 -5.33
C LYS A 48 -8.02 -18.77 -6.46
N GLY A 49 -7.25 -18.76 -7.54
CA GLY A 49 -7.47 -17.90 -8.70
C GLY A 49 -6.29 -17.00 -9.01
N VAL A 50 -6.51 -15.97 -9.80
CA VAL A 50 -5.48 -15.02 -10.23
C VAL A 50 -5.23 -13.98 -9.16
N PRO A 51 -4.00 -13.86 -8.60
CA PRO A 51 -3.65 -12.81 -7.65
C PRO A 51 -3.33 -11.46 -8.36
N GLY A 52 -2.85 -10.49 -7.58
CA GLY A 52 -2.48 -9.16 -8.07
C GLY A 52 -3.60 -8.14 -7.84
N HIS A 53 -3.26 -7.09 -7.11
CA HIS A 53 -4.23 -6.06 -6.71
C HIS A 53 -3.69 -4.64 -6.87
N GLU A 54 -2.45 -4.49 -7.30
CA GLU A 54 -1.85 -3.22 -7.68
C GLU A 54 -1.74 -3.19 -9.20
N PHE A 55 -2.46 -2.33 -9.90
CA PHE A 55 -2.44 -2.30 -11.37
C PHE A 55 -2.71 -0.91 -11.95
N VAL A 56 -2.31 -0.75 -13.19
CA VAL A 56 -2.78 0.28 -14.12
C VAL A 56 -3.15 -0.40 -15.44
N GLY A 57 -4.20 0.04 -16.09
CA GLY A 57 -4.66 -0.52 -17.35
C GLY A 57 -5.61 0.40 -18.10
N GLU A 58 -6.14 -0.06 -19.22
CA GLU A 58 -7.08 0.65 -20.08
C GLU A 58 -8.43 -0.07 -20.09
N VAL A 59 -9.51 0.68 -19.95
CA VAL A 59 -10.88 0.14 -20.06
C VAL A 59 -11.16 -0.23 -21.51
N VAL A 60 -11.41 -1.52 -21.77
CA VAL A 60 -11.74 -2.03 -23.11
C VAL A 60 -13.24 -2.22 -23.32
N GLU A 61 -14.02 -2.37 -22.23
CA GLU A 61 -15.47 -2.53 -22.25
C GLU A 61 -16.08 -2.05 -20.93
N ALA A 62 -17.17 -1.27 -20.98
CA ALA A 62 -17.90 -0.76 -19.83
C ALA A 62 -19.35 -0.47 -20.20
N ASP A 63 -20.24 -0.34 -19.19
CA ASP A 63 -21.60 0.18 -19.40
C ASP A 63 -21.55 1.69 -19.66
N SER A 64 -20.63 2.39 -19.00
CA SER A 64 -20.38 3.82 -19.17
C SER A 64 -19.41 4.06 -20.34
N GLU A 65 -19.92 4.46 -21.51
CA GLU A 65 -19.12 4.68 -22.73
C GLU A 65 -17.92 5.63 -22.52
N HIS A 66 -18.07 6.63 -21.64
CA HIS A 66 -16.99 7.60 -21.38
C HIS A 66 -15.76 6.98 -20.68
N LEU A 67 -15.89 5.80 -20.10
CA LEU A 67 -14.77 5.08 -19.49
C LEU A 67 -13.96 4.30 -20.53
N VAL A 68 -14.55 3.90 -21.66
CA VAL A 68 -13.84 3.12 -22.69
C VAL A 68 -12.68 3.91 -23.26
N GLY A 69 -11.51 3.27 -23.32
CA GLY A 69 -10.25 3.89 -23.74
C GLY A 69 -9.57 4.75 -22.65
N GLN A 70 -10.19 4.91 -21.47
CA GLN A 70 -9.55 5.61 -20.35
C GLN A 70 -8.52 4.72 -19.67
N ARG A 71 -7.36 5.32 -19.34
CA ARG A 71 -6.41 4.72 -18.43
C ARG A 71 -6.94 4.79 -17.00
N VAL A 72 -6.90 3.66 -16.27
CA VAL A 72 -7.48 3.55 -14.94
C VAL A 72 -6.59 2.77 -13.98
N VAL A 73 -6.75 3.07 -12.71
CA VAL A 73 -6.42 2.23 -11.57
C VAL A 73 -7.73 1.87 -10.85
N GLY A 74 -7.69 0.96 -9.89
CA GLY A 74 -8.94 0.55 -9.23
C GLY A 74 -8.81 0.38 -7.73
N ASP A 75 -9.86 0.79 -7.01
CA ASP A 75 -10.05 0.38 -5.62
C ASP A 75 -10.33 -1.12 -5.59
N ILE A 76 -9.50 -1.82 -4.85
CA ILE A 76 -9.57 -3.28 -4.77
C ILE A 76 -10.81 -3.81 -4.02
N ASN A 77 -11.45 -2.97 -3.20
CA ASN A 77 -12.60 -3.33 -2.38
C ASN A 77 -13.90 -3.14 -3.16
N ALA A 78 -14.34 -4.19 -3.84
CA ALA A 78 -15.59 -4.21 -4.57
C ALA A 78 -16.77 -4.57 -3.63
N GLY A 79 -17.31 -3.57 -2.93
CA GLY A 79 -18.48 -3.72 -2.07
C GLY A 79 -19.75 -4.04 -2.86
N CYS A 80 -20.87 -4.35 -2.17
CA CYS A 80 -22.12 -4.72 -2.82
C CYS A 80 -22.87 -3.54 -3.47
N GLY A 81 -22.53 -2.29 -3.12
CA GLY A 81 -23.15 -1.08 -3.68
C GLY A 81 -24.45 -0.61 -3.00
N GLU A 82 -25.00 -1.36 -2.04
CA GLU A 82 -26.35 -1.08 -1.48
C GLU A 82 -26.43 -1.04 0.06
N CYS A 83 -25.43 -1.56 0.78
CA CYS A 83 -25.43 -1.52 2.23
C CYS A 83 -24.95 -0.16 2.77
N ALA A 84 -25.15 0.10 4.06
CA ALA A 84 -24.77 1.36 4.69
C ALA A 84 -23.30 1.72 4.50
N ASP A 85 -22.39 0.72 4.57
CA ASP A 85 -20.96 0.94 4.31
C ASP A 85 -20.69 1.36 2.86
N CYS A 86 -21.36 0.72 1.88
CA CYS A 86 -21.21 1.06 0.46
C CYS A 86 -21.81 2.43 0.09
N LEU A 87 -22.75 2.93 0.88
CA LEU A 87 -23.40 4.23 0.68
C LEU A 87 -22.75 5.34 1.53
N SER A 88 -21.69 5.04 2.27
CA SER A 88 -20.94 6.03 3.05
C SER A 88 -20.17 6.98 2.11
N GLU A 89 -19.90 8.20 2.60
CA GLU A 89 -19.14 9.19 1.82
C GLU A 89 -17.65 8.90 1.77
N HIS A 90 -17.12 8.19 2.78
CA HIS A 90 -15.69 7.92 2.91
C HIS A 90 -15.42 6.43 2.84
N LEU A 91 -14.50 6.04 1.95
CA LEU A 91 -14.06 4.65 1.72
C LEU A 91 -15.22 3.67 1.54
N ALA A 92 -16.21 4.05 0.73
CA ALA A 92 -17.42 3.28 0.46
C ALA A 92 -17.10 1.84 0.03
N GLY A 93 -17.68 0.87 0.75
CA GLY A 93 -17.50 -0.55 0.46
C GLY A 93 -16.27 -1.22 1.08
N HIS A 94 -15.34 -0.48 1.71
CA HIS A 94 -14.12 -1.04 2.30
C HIS A 94 -14.40 -2.04 3.43
N HIS A 95 -15.47 -1.85 4.19
CA HIS A 95 -15.90 -2.73 5.29
C HIS A 95 -17.19 -3.50 4.99
N CYS A 96 -17.66 -3.46 3.74
CA CYS A 96 -18.84 -4.22 3.31
C CYS A 96 -18.64 -5.72 3.58
N SER A 97 -19.58 -6.34 4.31
CA SER A 97 -19.51 -7.77 4.65
C SER A 97 -19.65 -8.68 3.41
N ARG A 98 -20.21 -8.15 2.31
CA ARG A 98 -20.38 -8.85 1.02
C ARG A 98 -19.34 -8.44 -0.02
N ARG A 99 -18.28 -7.70 0.36
CA ARG A 99 -17.25 -7.27 -0.60
C ARG A 99 -16.47 -8.46 -1.15
N SER A 100 -16.09 -8.38 -2.41
CA SER A 100 -14.92 -9.08 -2.95
C SER A 100 -13.72 -8.14 -2.94
N VAL A 101 -12.51 -8.72 -2.95
CA VAL A 101 -11.26 -7.94 -2.99
C VAL A 101 -10.44 -8.45 -4.16
N LEU A 102 -10.09 -7.53 -5.08
CA LEU A 102 -9.35 -7.85 -6.31
C LEU A 102 -8.07 -8.64 -5.98
N GLY A 103 -7.91 -9.81 -6.57
CA GLY A 103 -6.74 -10.68 -6.43
C GLY A 103 -6.51 -11.26 -5.02
N ILE A 104 -7.49 -11.11 -4.09
CA ILE A 104 -7.34 -11.51 -2.68
C ILE A 104 -8.55 -12.31 -2.17
N LEU A 105 -9.77 -11.87 -2.49
CA LEU A 105 -10.98 -12.49 -1.95
C LEU A 105 -12.10 -12.50 -2.98
N GLY A 106 -12.48 -13.67 -3.47
CA GLY A 106 -13.65 -13.89 -4.32
C GLY A 106 -13.63 -13.13 -5.66
N ARG A 107 -12.48 -12.60 -6.10
CA ARG A 107 -12.31 -11.91 -7.38
C ARG A 107 -10.88 -12.10 -7.90
N SER A 108 -10.76 -12.51 -9.17
CA SER A 108 -9.48 -12.62 -9.87
C SER A 108 -8.83 -11.25 -10.05
N GLY A 109 -7.50 -11.22 -9.95
CA GLY A 109 -6.67 -10.03 -9.92
C GLY A 109 -5.92 -9.73 -11.22
N ALA A 110 -4.87 -8.92 -11.10
CA ALA A 110 -4.17 -8.26 -12.19
C ALA A 110 -3.00 -9.06 -12.79
N PHE A 111 -2.67 -10.25 -12.29
CA PHE A 111 -1.66 -11.10 -12.95
C PHE A 111 -2.26 -11.87 -14.11
N ALA A 112 -3.01 -11.14 -14.95
CA ALA A 112 -3.68 -11.59 -16.16
C ALA A 112 -3.69 -10.44 -17.18
N GLU A 113 -3.90 -10.76 -18.46
CA GLU A 113 -4.00 -9.75 -19.53
C GLU A 113 -5.19 -8.81 -19.33
N GLU A 114 -6.28 -9.33 -18.79
CA GLU A 114 -7.50 -8.57 -18.51
C GLU A 114 -8.10 -8.94 -17.16
N LEU A 115 -8.79 -7.98 -16.55
CA LEU A 115 -9.55 -8.16 -15.32
C LEU A 115 -10.92 -7.45 -15.41
N CYS A 116 -11.86 -7.80 -14.53
CA CYS A 116 -13.13 -7.10 -14.38
C CYS A 116 -13.25 -6.48 -12.97
N LEU A 117 -13.69 -5.22 -12.93
CA LEU A 117 -13.91 -4.49 -11.68
C LEU A 117 -15.17 -3.60 -11.82
N PRO A 118 -15.98 -3.41 -10.76
CA PRO A 118 -17.09 -2.47 -10.81
C PRO A 118 -16.65 -1.07 -11.23
N GLU A 119 -17.38 -0.43 -12.13
CA GLU A 119 -17.05 0.90 -12.66
C GLU A 119 -16.86 1.95 -11.56
N ARG A 120 -17.64 1.85 -10.46
CA ARG A 120 -17.52 2.73 -9.29
C ARG A 120 -16.18 2.62 -8.55
N CYS A 121 -15.46 1.51 -8.73
CA CYS A 121 -14.13 1.30 -8.15
C CYS A 121 -13.02 1.90 -9.00
N LEU A 122 -13.30 2.36 -10.22
CA LEU A 122 -12.29 2.87 -11.13
C LEU A 122 -11.96 4.33 -10.85
N VAL A 123 -10.69 4.65 -11.01
CA VAL A 123 -10.16 6.02 -10.95
C VAL A 123 -9.34 6.26 -12.20
N THR A 124 -9.74 7.27 -12.99
CA THR A 124 -9.03 7.65 -14.21
C THR A 124 -7.65 8.21 -13.88
N VAL A 125 -6.66 7.79 -14.64
CA VAL A 125 -5.27 8.23 -14.54
C VAL A 125 -5.03 9.42 -15.47
N PRO A 126 -4.66 10.60 -14.98
CA PRO A 126 -4.31 11.75 -15.82
C PRO A 126 -3.14 11.45 -16.76
N LEU A 127 -3.10 12.13 -17.92
CA LEU A 127 -2.04 11.94 -18.92
C LEU A 127 -0.63 12.23 -18.38
N GLY A 128 -0.51 13.13 -17.41
CA GLY A 128 0.76 13.48 -16.77
C GLY A 128 1.33 12.41 -15.84
N VAL A 129 0.50 11.44 -15.41
CA VAL A 129 0.92 10.34 -14.53
C VAL A 129 1.30 9.13 -15.37
N ARG A 130 2.56 8.73 -15.35
CA ARG A 130 3.05 7.55 -16.09
C ARG A 130 2.59 6.25 -15.42
N ASP A 131 2.47 5.16 -16.18
CA ASP A 131 2.02 3.86 -15.68
C ASP A 131 2.90 3.35 -14.53
N GLU A 132 4.23 3.54 -14.62
CA GLU A 132 5.17 3.16 -13.56
C GLU A 132 4.98 3.92 -12.22
N ALA A 133 4.27 5.04 -12.23
CA ALA A 133 3.84 5.72 -11.02
C ALA A 133 2.41 5.31 -10.64
N ALA A 134 1.51 5.22 -11.63
CA ALA A 134 0.09 4.88 -11.41
C ALA A 134 -0.10 3.50 -10.77
N VAL A 135 0.75 2.51 -11.09
CA VAL A 135 0.72 1.18 -10.49
C VAL A 135 0.91 1.19 -8.96
N PHE A 136 1.48 2.26 -8.41
CA PHE A 136 1.61 2.45 -6.96
C PHE A 136 0.37 3.11 -6.32
N ALA A 137 -0.68 3.41 -7.07
CA ALA A 137 -1.84 4.11 -6.51
C ALA A 137 -2.47 3.37 -5.32
N GLU A 138 -2.59 2.03 -5.39
CA GLU A 138 -3.14 1.23 -4.29
C GLU A 138 -2.26 1.31 -3.02
N PRO A 139 -0.98 0.93 -3.04
CA PRO A 139 -0.15 1.01 -1.84
C PRO A 139 0.09 2.45 -1.37
N LEU A 140 0.07 3.45 -2.26
CA LEU A 140 0.14 4.86 -1.87
C LEU A 140 -1.16 5.32 -1.20
N ALA A 141 -2.34 4.89 -1.68
CA ALA A 141 -3.61 5.15 -1.02
C ALA A 141 -3.60 4.58 0.41
N ALA A 142 -3.12 3.35 0.58
CA ALA A 142 -2.95 2.74 1.89
C ALA A 142 -1.97 3.54 2.78
N ALA A 143 -0.89 4.07 2.22
CA ALA A 143 0.06 4.92 2.95
C ALA A 143 -0.56 6.25 3.38
N LEU A 144 -1.30 6.92 2.48
CA LEU A 144 -1.99 8.17 2.74
C LEU A 144 -3.11 8.05 3.77
N HIS A 145 -3.74 6.87 3.87
CA HIS A 145 -4.79 6.62 4.86
C HIS A 145 -4.32 6.74 6.31
N VAL A 146 -3.02 6.67 6.57
CA VAL A 146 -2.45 7.00 7.90
C VAL A 146 -2.85 8.41 8.36
N LEU A 147 -2.97 9.36 7.42
CA LEU A 147 -3.37 10.74 7.73
C LEU A 147 -4.83 10.85 8.19
N ASP A 148 -5.70 9.94 7.75
CA ASP A 148 -7.12 9.92 8.12
C ASP A 148 -7.33 9.39 9.55
N GLU A 149 -6.35 8.66 10.07
CA GLU A 149 -6.32 8.14 11.44
C GLU A 149 -5.77 9.14 12.46
N LEU A 150 -5.30 10.30 12.01
CA LEU A 150 -4.77 11.33 12.89
C LEU A 150 -5.89 12.01 13.69
N PRO A 151 -5.60 12.44 14.93
CA PRO A 151 -6.58 13.18 15.73
C PRO A 151 -7.07 14.43 15.01
N GLN A 152 -8.34 14.77 15.21
CA GLN A 152 -8.90 16.01 14.70
C GLN A 152 -8.06 17.22 15.19
N GLY A 153 -7.67 18.08 14.27
CA GLY A 153 -6.82 19.24 14.54
C GLY A 153 -5.32 18.96 14.54
N PHE A 154 -4.88 17.72 14.24
CA PHE A 154 -3.45 17.43 14.01
C PHE A 154 -2.93 18.23 12.80
N ARG A 155 -1.78 18.86 12.93
CA ARG A 155 -1.16 19.71 11.90
C ARG A 155 0.29 19.33 11.67
N ALA A 156 0.82 19.66 10.50
CA ALA A 156 2.23 19.47 10.17
C ALA A 156 3.17 20.12 11.22
N ALA A 157 2.76 21.26 11.79
CA ALA A 157 3.51 21.95 12.86
C ALA A 157 3.71 21.09 14.12
N ASP A 158 2.83 20.11 14.38
CA ASP A 158 2.97 19.20 15.52
C ASP A 158 4.17 18.27 15.39
N THR A 159 4.75 18.16 14.19
CA THR A 159 5.96 17.37 13.90
C THR A 159 7.25 18.19 13.85
N LEU A 160 7.21 19.49 14.18
CA LEU A 160 8.40 20.36 14.21
C LEU A 160 9.27 20.13 15.45
N ALA A 161 8.65 19.90 16.61
CA ALA A 161 9.36 19.66 17.86
C ALA A 161 9.90 18.23 17.98
N ALA A 162 9.12 17.25 17.48
CA ALA A 162 9.52 15.86 17.33
C ALA A 162 8.86 15.32 16.05
N PRO A 163 9.60 14.61 15.16
CA PRO A 163 9.06 14.14 13.91
C PRO A 163 7.99 13.04 14.13
N ALA A 164 7.15 12.82 13.11
CA ALA A 164 6.43 11.56 13.00
C ALA A 164 7.45 10.45 12.75
N VAL A 165 7.29 9.30 13.40
CA VAL A 165 8.22 8.18 13.28
C VAL A 165 7.58 7.03 12.52
N GLY A 166 8.24 6.57 11.47
CA GLY A 166 7.92 5.32 10.77
C GLY A 166 8.87 4.20 11.23
N LEU A 167 8.34 3.02 11.48
CA LEU A 167 9.12 1.82 11.78
C LEU A 167 9.00 0.83 10.62
N GLY A 168 10.12 0.51 9.97
CA GLY A 168 10.22 -0.42 8.86
C GLY A 168 10.57 0.23 7.52
N ASP A 169 11.65 -0.27 6.89
CA ASP A 169 12.17 0.18 5.60
C ASP A 169 11.74 -0.71 4.42
N GLY A 170 10.62 -1.41 4.57
CA GLY A 170 9.97 -2.12 3.48
C GLY A 170 9.31 -1.14 2.48
N LYS A 171 8.84 -1.67 1.34
CA LYS A 171 8.16 -0.86 0.31
C LYS A 171 7.02 0.00 0.85
N LEU A 172 6.20 -0.55 1.77
CA LEU A 172 5.10 0.20 2.38
C LEU A 172 5.62 1.26 3.37
N GLY A 173 6.63 0.94 4.20
CA GLY A 173 7.21 1.90 5.14
C GLY A 173 7.85 3.10 4.43
N LEU A 174 8.57 2.87 3.33
CA LEU A 174 9.13 3.94 2.49
C LEU A 174 8.03 4.81 1.87
N LEU A 175 6.95 4.20 1.36
CA LEU A 175 5.80 4.95 0.82
C LEU A 175 5.07 5.74 1.91
N ILE A 176 4.92 5.20 3.11
CA ILE A 176 4.32 5.91 4.24
C ILE A 176 5.16 7.13 4.60
N ALA A 177 6.48 6.97 4.73
CA ALA A 177 7.36 8.08 5.03
C ALA A 177 7.28 9.17 3.95
N ALA A 178 7.27 8.78 2.67
CA ALA A 178 7.10 9.71 1.54
C ALA A 178 5.72 10.39 1.54
N ALA A 179 4.64 9.65 1.80
CA ALA A 179 3.27 10.18 1.85
C ALA A 179 3.08 11.21 2.98
N LEU A 180 3.61 10.90 4.17
CA LEU A 180 3.57 11.83 5.31
C LEU A 180 4.40 13.08 5.04
N ALA A 181 5.62 12.94 4.50
CA ALA A 181 6.48 14.05 4.13
C ALA A 181 5.88 14.92 3.02
N GLY A 182 5.32 14.29 1.96
CA GLY A 182 4.60 14.96 0.88
C GLY A 182 3.34 15.70 1.35
N SER A 183 2.80 15.31 2.49
CA SER A 183 1.68 15.99 3.16
C SER A 183 2.13 17.09 4.14
N GLY A 184 3.44 17.38 4.16
CA GLY A 184 4.02 18.48 4.93
C GLY A 184 4.57 18.13 6.31
N LEU A 185 4.49 16.88 6.76
CA LEU A 185 5.01 16.45 8.06
C LEU A 185 6.54 16.28 8.01
N HIS A 186 7.21 16.52 9.15
CA HIS A 186 8.58 16.04 9.34
C HIS A 186 8.56 14.59 9.78
N VAL A 187 9.35 13.75 9.12
CA VAL A 187 9.31 12.29 9.27
C VAL A 187 10.70 11.74 9.52
N ALA A 188 10.83 10.85 10.51
CA ALA A 188 11.98 9.98 10.69
C ALA A 188 11.57 8.53 10.39
N LEU A 189 12.23 7.88 9.43
CA LEU A 189 12.01 6.46 9.13
C LEU A 189 13.14 5.63 9.71
N ILE A 190 12.79 4.68 10.57
CA ILE A 190 13.72 3.74 11.19
C ILE A 190 13.69 2.42 10.41
N GLY A 191 14.86 1.94 10.00
CA GLY A 191 14.99 0.73 9.22
C GLY A 191 16.31 -0.01 9.45
N HIS A 192 16.47 -1.15 8.78
CA HIS A 192 17.65 -1.99 8.91
C HIS A 192 18.63 -1.88 7.73
N HIS A 193 18.22 -1.26 6.62
CA HIS A 193 18.99 -1.27 5.38
C HIS A 193 19.29 0.16 4.91
N GLU A 194 20.54 0.58 5.04
CA GLU A 194 21.02 1.89 4.60
C GLU A 194 20.67 2.17 3.12
N SER A 195 20.85 1.18 2.25
CA SER A 195 20.54 1.31 0.81
C SER A 195 19.07 1.61 0.50
N LYS A 196 18.14 1.16 1.35
CA LYS A 196 16.70 1.47 1.22
C LYS A 196 16.39 2.87 1.75
N LEU A 197 16.94 3.21 2.92
CA LEU A 197 16.77 4.53 3.52
C LEU A 197 17.34 5.65 2.64
N ALA A 198 18.42 5.36 1.89
CA ALA A 198 19.02 6.28 0.91
C ALA A 198 18.10 6.62 -0.27
N LEU A 199 16.99 5.89 -0.49
CA LEU A 199 15.99 6.22 -1.50
C LEU A 199 15.04 7.35 -1.07
N LEU A 200 14.87 7.60 0.23
CA LEU A 200 13.90 8.58 0.76
C LEU A 200 13.96 9.96 0.09
N PRO A 201 15.16 10.58 -0.12
CA PRO A 201 15.26 11.89 -0.77
C PRO A 201 14.80 11.91 -2.24
N GLN A 202 14.65 10.73 -2.86
CA GLN A 202 14.17 10.60 -4.23
C GLN A 202 12.67 10.37 -4.29
N LEU A 203 12.03 10.02 -3.17
CA LEU A 203 10.61 9.67 -3.11
C LEU A 203 9.73 10.86 -2.79
N CYS A 204 10.25 11.89 -2.11
CA CYS A 204 9.50 13.06 -1.65
C CYS A 204 10.43 14.24 -1.34
N GLU A 205 9.88 15.34 -0.79
CA GLU A 205 10.65 16.52 -0.37
C GLU A 205 11.75 16.14 0.65
N PRO A 206 13.05 16.24 0.28
CA PRO A 206 14.16 15.75 1.11
C PRO A 206 14.31 16.44 2.46
N SER A 207 13.88 17.69 2.57
CA SER A 207 14.01 18.47 3.80
C SER A 207 13.07 17.99 4.91
N ARG A 208 12.07 17.18 4.58
CA ARG A 208 11.03 16.72 5.49
C ARG A 208 11.20 15.28 5.94
N VAL A 209 12.13 14.51 5.36
CA VAL A 209 12.30 13.09 5.66
C VAL A 209 13.75 12.77 6.00
N ARG A 210 13.96 11.92 7.02
CA ARG A 210 15.28 11.37 7.38
C ARG A 210 15.17 9.88 7.65
N GLY A 211 16.12 9.11 7.12
CA GLY A 211 16.29 7.70 7.44
C GLY A 211 17.30 7.52 8.57
N HIS A 212 17.02 6.57 9.47
CA HIS A 212 17.90 6.17 10.56
C HIS A 212 17.99 4.65 10.62
N LEU A 213 19.18 4.13 10.88
CA LEU A 213 19.34 2.71 11.10
C LEU A 213 18.89 2.34 12.52
N GLU A 214 18.22 1.19 12.67
CA GLU A 214 17.77 0.68 13.98
C GLU A 214 18.93 0.60 14.97
N GLN A 215 20.11 0.15 14.53
CA GLN A 215 21.32 0.08 15.35
C GLN A 215 21.83 1.45 15.85
N GLU A 216 21.50 2.55 15.16
CA GLU A 216 21.84 3.90 15.63
C GLU A 216 21.04 4.26 16.88
N LEU A 217 19.78 3.84 16.96
CA LEU A 217 18.95 4.05 18.14
C LEU A 217 19.51 3.31 19.36
N ASP A 218 20.10 2.14 19.17
CA ASP A 218 20.68 1.36 20.26
C ASP A 218 22.02 1.94 20.75
N SER A 219 22.71 2.71 19.89
CA SER A 219 24.05 3.26 20.16
C SER A 219 24.08 4.75 20.45
N ASP A 220 23.07 5.54 20.05
CA ASP A 220 23.00 6.99 20.23
C ASP A 220 21.79 7.43 21.08
N PRO A 221 21.95 7.63 22.38
CA PRO A 221 20.89 8.13 23.24
C PRO A 221 20.33 9.49 22.84
N ARG A 222 21.12 10.36 22.16
CA ARG A 222 20.65 11.66 21.68
C ARG A 222 19.66 11.53 20.53
N LEU A 223 19.88 10.54 19.66
CA LEU A 223 18.93 10.23 18.61
C LEU A 223 17.61 9.72 19.21
N VAL A 224 17.69 8.83 20.20
CA VAL A 224 16.48 8.36 20.92
C VAL A 224 15.74 9.53 21.55
N GLU A 225 16.44 10.45 22.22
CA GLU A 225 15.86 11.65 22.81
C GLU A 225 15.21 12.57 21.76
N ALA A 226 15.84 12.76 20.59
CA ALA A 226 15.31 13.57 19.50
C ALA A 226 14.05 12.96 18.85
N LEU A 227 13.91 11.64 18.85
CA LEU A 227 12.74 10.92 18.32
C LEU A 227 11.68 10.65 19.38
N ALA A 228 12.05 10.66 20.65
CA ALA A 228 11.10 10.50 21.74
C ALA A 228 10.12 11.68 21.77
N GLY A 229 8.88 11.39 22.15
CA GLY A 229 7.83 12.41 22.13
C GLY A 229 7.18 12.59 20.76
N ALA A 230 7.40 11.67 19.83
CA ALA A 230 6.73 11.66 18.52
C ALA A 230 5.20 11.74 18.67
N PRO A 231 4.52 12.66 17.99
CA PRO A 231 3.06 12.75 18.07
C PRO A 231 2.37 11.60 17.34
N LEU A 232 3.07 10.98 16.40
CA LEU A 232 2.64 9.87 15.56
C LEU A 232 3.77 8.87 15.41
N VAL A 233 3.48 7.59 15.65
CA VAL A 233 4.36 6.47 15.26
C VAL A 233 3.58 5.53 14.35
N VAL A 234 4.16 5.15 13.21
CA VAL A 234 3.56 4.20 12.27
C VAL A 234 4.35 2.90 12.28
N GLU A 235 3.72 1.81 12.68
CA GLU A 235 4.31 0.48 12.67
C GLU A 235 4.02 -0.20 11.31
N ALA A 236 5.06 -0.50 10.54
CA ALA A 236 5.00 -1.11 9.21
C ALA A 236 5.99 -2.27 9.03
N THR A 237 6.37 -2.93 10.12
CA THR A 237 7.30 -4.07 10.10
C THR A 237 6.63 -5.42 10.29
N GLY A 238 5.47 -5.46 10.99
CA GLY A 238 4.84 -6.69 11.44
C GLY A 238 5.57 -7.39 12.59
N SER A 239 6.42 -6.68 13.33
CA SER A 239 7.22 -7.20 14.42
C SER A 239 6.71 -6.75 15.80
N ALA A 240 6.62 -7.68 16.75
CA ALA A 240 6.30 -7.36 18.14
C ALA A 240 7.32 -6.39 18.76
N ASN A 241 8.60 -6.57 18.43
CA ASN A 241 9.68 -5.70 18.93
C ASN A 241 9.52 -4.26 18.41
N ALA A 242 9.12 -4.08 17.15
CA ALA A 242 8.88 -2.76 16.61
C ALA A 242 7.69 -2.07 17.28
N LEU A 243 6.61 -2.81 17.60
CA LEU A 243 5.49 -2.25 18.33
C LEU A 243 5.87 -1.88 19.78
N GLN A 244 6.70 -2.70 20.44
CA GLN A 244 7.25 -2.35 21.76
C GLN A 244 8.12 -1.08 21.67
N ARG A 245 8.92 -0.93 20.61
CA ARG A 245 9.70 0.29 20.32
C ARG A 245 8.78 1.50 20.10
N ALA A 246 7.65 1.32 19.42
CA ALA A 246 6.69 2.39 19.20
C ALA A 246 6.19 3.01 20.52
N PHE A 247 5.97 2.20 21.55
CA PHE A 247 5.56 2.67 22.89
C PHE A 247 6.63 3.54 23.57
N THR A 248 7.91 3.35 23.26
CA THR A 248 9.00 4.17 23.83
C THR A 248 9.20 5.49 23.11
N LEU A 249 8.79 5.59 21.84
CA LEU A 249 8.97 6.76 21.00
C LEU A 249 7.78 7.71 21.00
N VAL A 250 6.57 7.18 21.15
CA VAL A 250 5.36 7.98 21.13
C VAL A 250 5.20 8.81 22.40
N ARG A 251 4.79 10.08 22.25
CA ARG A 251 4.47 10.94 23.41
C ARG A 251 3.18 10.48 24.11
N PRO A 252 2.99 10.85 25.40
CA PRO A 252 1.68 10.69 26.04
C PRO A 252 0.57 11.32 25.19
N ARG A 253 -0.57 10.61 25.08
CA ARG A 253 -1.73 10.95 24.25
C ARG A 253 -1.43 11.00 22.75
N GLY A 254 -0.28 10.44 22.31
CA GLY A 254 0.07 10.28 20.90
C GLY A 254 -0.66 9.12 20.24
N THR A 255 -0.46 8.98 18.95
CA THR A 255 -1.11 7.96 18.12
C THR A 255 -0.09 6.97 17.58
N ILE A 256 -0.38 5.68 17.71
CA ILE A 256 0.34 4.60 17.02
C ILE A 256 -0.60 4.01 15.98
N VAL A 257 -0.18 4.03 14.72
CA VAL A 257 -0.93 3.44 13.60
C VAL A 257 -0.29 2.12 13.21
N LEU A 258 -1.09 1.06 13.18
CA LEU A 258 -0.69 -0.28 12.78
C LEU A 258 -1.02 -0.49 11.30
N LYS A 259 -0.02 -0.81 10.49
CA LYS A 259 -0.16 -1.01 9.03
C LYS A 259 0.04 -2.44 8.58
N THR A 260 0.60 -3.29 9.42
CA THR A 260 0.88 -4.69 9.07
C THR A 260 -0.03 -5.65 9.82
N THR A 261 -0.45 -6.69 9.10
CA THR A 261 -1.10 -7.86 9.71
C THR A 261 -0.04 -8.91 9.99
N VAL A 262 -0.10 -9.51 11.18
CA VAL A 262 0.79 -10.59 11.61
C VAL A 262 -0.04 -11.86 11.70
N ALA A 263 0.46 -12.95 11.11
CA ALA A 263 -0.24 -14.24 11.15
C ALA A 263 -0.22 -14.87 12.55
N ASP A 264 0.88 -14.68 13.29
CA ASP A 264 1.04 -15.24 14.62
C ASP A 264 0.61 -14.25 15.71
N PRO A 265 -0.02 -14.72 16.80
CA PRO A 265 -0.35 -13.88 17.94
C PRO A 265 0.90 -13.21 18.54
N LEU A 266 0.80 -11.92 18.83
CA LEU A 266 1.86 -11.16 19.52
C LEU A 266 1.56 -11.06 21.01
N SER A 267 2.59 -11.30 21.85
CA SER A 267 2.55 -10.98 23.26
C SER A 267 3.06 -9.57 23.48
N LEU A 268 2.23 -8.69 24.04
CA LEU A 268 2.52 -7.27 24.24
C LEU A 268 2.17 -6.83 25.65
N ASP A 269 3.03 -5.99 26.25
CA ASP A 269 2.67 -5.23 27.43
C ASP A 269 1.85 -3.99 27.00
N LEU A 270 0.58 -3.97 27.34
CA LEU A 270 -0.34 -2.86 27.06
C LEU A 270 -0.41 -1.82 28.18
N ALA A 271 0.32 -1.97 29.27
CA ALA A 271 0.34 -0.98 30.36
C ALA A 271 0.71 0.44 29.86
N PRO A 272 1.69 0.62 28.95
CA PRO A 272 2.01 1.94 28.39
C PRO A 272 0.82 2.61 27.65
N VAL A 273 -0.05 1.83 27.03
CA VAL A 273 -1.25 2.35 26.33
C VAL A 273 -2.19 3.03 27.33
N VAL A 274 -2.41 2.40 28.48
CA VAL A 274 -3.29 2.92 29.53
C VAL A 274 -2.62 4.08 30.28
N ILE A 275 -1.36 3.91 30.71
CA ILE A 275 -0.64 4.89 31.52
C ILE A 275 -0.45 6.21 30.77
N ASN A 276 -0.13 6.14 29.47
CA ASN A 276 0.13 7.30 28.63
C ASN A 276 -1.09 7.73 27.81
N GLU A 277 -2.27 7.14 28.01
CA GLU A 277 -3.49 7.45 27.25
C GLU A 277 -3.26 7.40 25.71
N LEU A 278 -2.51 6.39 25.22
CA LEU A 278 -2.15 6.27 23.83
C LEU A 278 -3.35 5.87 22.96
N LYS A 279 -3.37 6.35 21.72
CA LYS A 279 -4.29 5.84 20.70
C LYS A 279 -3.58 4.78 19.88
N LEU A 280 -4.15 3.57 19.85
CA LEU A 280 -3.68 2.47 19.02
C LEU A 280 -4.73 2.22 17.93
N VAL A 281 -4.38 2.47 16.67
CA VAL A 281 -5.32 2.48 15.54
C VAL A 281 -4.84 1.56 14.43
N GLY A 282 -5.72 0.70 13.91
CA GLY A 282 -5.46 -0.09 12.72
C GLY A 282 -5.80 0.73 11.46
N SER A 283 -4.98 0.63 10.42
CA SER A 283 -5.21 1.32 9.14
C SER A 283 -4.92 0.38 7.98
N ARG A 284 -5.81 0.33 6.98
CA ARG A 284 -5.70 -0.62 5.85
C ARG A 284 -5.59 0.13 4.51
N CYS A 285 -6.57 -0.02 3.63
CA CYS A 285 -6.65 0.62 2.32
C CYS A 285 -7.07 2.09 2.44
N GLY A 286 -6.82 2.88 1.41
CA GLY A 286 -7.15 4.31 1.40
C GLY A 286 -7.85 4.77 0.10
N ASP A 287 -8.03 6.07 -0.05
CA ASP A 287 -8.68 6.69 -1.20
C ASP A 287 -7.73 6.72 -2.41
N MET A 288 -8.10 5.99 -3.46
CA MET A 288 -7.36 5.91 -4.72
C MET A 288 -7.32 7.25 -5.47
N ARG A 289 -8.37 8.08 -5.37
CA ARG A 289 -8.40 9.43 -6.00
C ARG A 289 -7.36 10.33 -5.37
N ARG A 290 -7.24 10.28 -4.04
CA ARG A 290 -6.21 11.02 -3.30
C ARG A 290 -4.81 10.58 -3.71
N ALA A 291 -4.57 9.28 -3.88
CA ALA A 291 -3.29 8.76 -4.32
C ALA A 291 -2.93 9.26 -5.72
N ILE A 292 -3.85 9.19 -6.69
CA ILE A 292 -3.64 9.72 -8.04
C ILE A 292 -3.35 11.22 -8.01
N ALA A 293 -4.09 12.01 -7.23
CA ALA A 293 -3.84 13.44 -7.11
C ALA A 293 -2.45 13.77 -6.52
N VAL A 294 -1.96 12.97 -5.58
CA VAL A 294 -0.60 13.11 -5.01
C VAL A 294 0.47 12.77 -6.04
N LEU A 295 0.27 11.71 -6.85
CA LEU A 295 1.17 11.34 -7.95
C LEU A 295 1.20 12.41 -9.05
N GLU A 296 0.05 12.99 -9.39
CA GLU A 296 -0.07 14.04 -10.40
C GLU A 296 0.68 15.31 -10.01
N ARG A 297 0.61 15.71 -8.74
CA ARG A 297 1.38 16.87 -8.23
C ARG A 297 2.87 16.58 -8.08
N GLY A 298 3.29 15.32 -8.08
CA GLY A 298 4.67 14.93 -7.81
C GLY A 298 5.08 15.05 -6.33
N ASP A 299 4.13 15.13 -5.41
CA ASP A 299 4.40 15.17 -3.96
C ASP A 299 5.07 13.86 -3.47
N VAL A 300 4.78 12.75 -4.16
CA VAL A 300 5.42 11.44 -3.99
C VAL A 300 5.83 10.88 -5.34
N VAL A 301 7.07 10.42 -5.45
CA VAL A 301 7.69 9.88 -6.67
C VAL A 301 8.09 8.41 -6.41
N PRO A 302 7.21 7.43 -6.63
CA PRO A 302 7.43 6.06 -6.15
C PRO A 302 8.32 5.19 -7.07
N HIS A 303 8.57 5.59 -8.32
CA HIS A 303 9.30 4.77 -9.29
C HIS A 303 10.74 4.38 -8.87
N PRO A 304 11.48 5.13 -8.00
CA PRO A 304 12.77 4.65 -7.51
C PRO A 304 12.69 3.34 -6.70
N LEU A 305 11.50 2.95 -6.27
CA LEU A 305 11.29 1.67 -5.57
C LEU A 305 11.26 0.46 -6.53
N ILE A 306 11.14 0.68 -7.85
CA ILE A 306 11.06 -0.41 -8.84
C ILE A 306 12.46 -0.98 -9.05
N GLN A 307 12.63 -2.28 -8.76
CA GLN A 307 13.92 -2.96 -8.88
C GLN A 307 13.96 -3.96 -10.04
N ALA A 308 12.81 -4.49 -10.46
CA ALA A 308 12.75 -5.41 -11.59
C ALA A 308 11.40 -5.33 -12.32
N ARG A 309 11.43 -5.75 -13.59
CA ARG A 309 10.27 -5.84 -14.47
C ARG A 309 10.30 -7.19 -15.17
N TYR A 310 9.15 -7.84 -15.25
CA TYR A 310 8.99 -9.14 -15.89
C TYR A 310 7.79 -9.11 -16.83
N PRO A 311 7.86 -9.73 -18.01
CA PRO A 311 6.67 -9.93 -18.81
C PRO A 311 5.71 -10.90 -18.10
N LEU A 312 4.40 -10.82 -18.38
CA LEU A 312 3.39 -11.70 -17.76
C LEU A 312 3.74 -13.19 -17.88
N GLN A 313 4.36 -13.59 -18.99
CA GLN A 313 4.81 -14.96 -19.24
C GLN A 313 5.91 -15.44 -18.26
N GLN A 314 6.43 -14.56 -17.44
CA GLN A 314 7.42 -14.83 -16.38
C GLN A 314 6.91 -14.34 -15.00
N ALA A 315 5.60 -14.27 -14.81
CA ALA A 315 5.02 -13.81 -13.55
C ALA A 315 5.38 -14.71 -12.35
N ASP A 316 5.64 -16.00 -12.58
CA ASP A 316 6.19 -16.93 -11.60
C ASP A 316 7.57 -16.49 -11.11
N LYS A 317 8.46 -16.09 -12.02
CA LYS A 317 9.79 -15.54 -11.67
C LYS A 317 9.69 -14.18 -10.99
N ALA A 318 8.69 -13.36 -11.37
CA ALA A 318 8.42 -12.09 -10.70
C ALA A 318 8.06 -12.30 -9.22
N LEU A 319 7.18 -13.27 -8.92
CA LEU A 319 6.85 -13.66 -7.55
C LEU A 319 8.07 -14.18 -6.79
N GLU A 320 8.84 -15.08 -7.40
CA GLU A 320 10.07 -15.59 -6.79
C GLU A 320 11.05 -14.46 -6.46
N HIS A 321 11.28 -13.53 -7.41
CA HIS A 321 12.16 -12.39 -7.21
C HIS A 321 11.66 -11.47 -6.10
N ALA A 322 10.37 -11.13 -6.11
CA ALA A 322 9.75 -10.28 -5.09
C ALA A 322 9.83 -10.88 -3.68
N GLY A 323 9.87 -12.21 -3.57
CA GLY A 323 10.02 -12.93 -2.30
C GLY A 323 11.44 -12.93 -1.73
N ARG A 324 12.46 -12.46 -2.47
CA ARG A 324 13.84 -12.39 -1.99
C ARG A 324 14.02 -11.28 -0.96
N ARG A 325 14.81 -11.55 0.04
CA ARG A 325 15.09 -10.56 1.10
C ARG A 325 15.71 -9.29 0.51
N GLY A 326 15.19 -8.15 0.90
CA GLY A 326 15.73 -6.86 0.48
C GLY A 326 15.08 -6.27 -0.78
N VAL A 327 14.33 -7.05 -1.53
CA VAL A 327 13.63 -6.59 -2.74
C VAL A 327 12.45 -5.69 -2.36
N LEU A 328 12.31 -4.56 -3.09
CA LEU A 328 11.22 -3.61 -2.90
C LEU A 328 10.08 -3.89 -3.89
N LYS A 329 10.03 -3.21 -5.03
CA LYS A 329 8.94 -3.39 -5.99
C LYS A 329 9.40 -4.15 -7.24
N VAL A 330 8.66 -5.21 -7.56
CA VAL A 330 8.75 -5.93 -8.82
C VAL A 330 7.46 -5.69 -9.60
N LEU A 331 7.58 -5.37 -10.88
CA LEU A 331 6.46 -5.19 -11.79
C LEU A 331 6.32 -6.38 -12.74
N ILE A 332 5.08 -6.68 -13.08
CA ILE A 332 4.67 -7.55 -14.19
C ILE A 332 4.13 -6.63 -15.28
N GLU A 333 4.70 -6.71 -16.47
CA GLU A 333 4.34 -5.89 -17.62
C GLU A 333 3.62 -6.72 -18.68
N HIS A 334 2.60 -6.13 -19.25
CA HIS A 334 1.92 -6.68 -20.40
C HIS A 334 2.49 -5.99 -21.63
N LEU A 335 3.27 -6.71 -22.43
CA LEU A 335 3.78 -6.18 -23.69
C LEU A 335 2.58 -5.81 -24.56
N ALA A 336 2.53 -4.55 -25.01
CA ALA A 336 1.60 -4.15 -26.05
C ALA A 336 1.88 -5.03 -27.29
N SER A 337 0.90 -5.82 -27.68
CA SER A 337 0.91 -6.61 -28.90
C SER A 337 0.80 -5.68 -30.13
#